data_db1cb6b923fda273fc300e3a180422e5
#
_entry.id   db1cb6b923fda273fc300e3a180422e5
#
_cell.length_a   1.000
_cell.length_b   1.000
_cell.length_c   1.000
_cell.angle_alpha   90.00
_cell.angle_beta   90.00
_cell.angle_gamma   90.00
#
_symmetry.space_group_name_H-M   'P 1'
#
loop_
_entity.id
_entity.type
_entity.pdbx_description
1 polymer ?
#
loop_
_entity_poly.entity_id
_entity_poly.type
_entity_poly.pdbx_seq_one_letter_code
_entity_poly.pdbx_strand_id
1 'polypeptide(L)'
;MRKATAELILKDPDRFAHHDRVFLNNPVVMQGMGLAPLVVLATTAHNGVMLAAAVTLLLVPSRVLACLLSRLFPLNSENPAPEELQKKLLPRALVYSLSASVVYLAAYPILNAMFGTSLLTLGIYLPLLVVEPLLTYRFGRVQETLHKAVSKGLRITVGYALLLMLLGCVREWLALGTVFGTPVGQRAVLPMVGMPAGGFIVLGVLCAVWRALAARRKAYLVREARSLVDVHAQKEADGEQ
;
A
#
# COMPACT_ATOMS: atom_id res chain seq x y z
N MET A 1 6.33 20.31 -15.78
CA MET A 1 5.00 20.16 -15.12
C MET A 1 4.00 21.09 -15.81
N ARG A 2 2.69 20.73 -15.93
CA ARG A 2 1.68 21.62 -16.57
C ARG A 2 1.19 22.68 -15.56
N LYS A 3 0.90 23.94 -16.00
CA LYS A 3 0.41 25.06 -15.17
C LYS A 3 -0.76 24.61 -14.25
N ALA A 4 -1.78 23.99 -14.81
CA ALA A 4 -2.93 23.46 -14.03
C ALA A 4 -2.56 22.46 -12.94
N THR A 5 -1.50 21.66 -13.13
CA THR A 5 -1.02 20.72 -12.11
C THR A 5 -0.23 21.45 -11.02
N ALA A 6 0.51 22.49 -11.37
CA ALA A 6 1.24 23.33 -10.42
C ALA A 6 0.29 24.09 -9.49
N GLU A 7 -0.77 24.68 -10.05
CA GLU A 7 -1.83 25.38 -9.29
C GLU A 7 -2.56 24.43 -8.33
N LEU A 8 -2.87 23.19 -8.77
CA LEU A 8 -3.47 22.17 -7.92
C LEU A 8 -2.57 21.77 -6.74
N ILE A 9 -1.26 21.65 -6.97
CA ILE A 9 -0.28 21.32 -5.92
C ILE A 9 -0.18 22.45 -4.91
N LEU A 10 -0.21 23.73 -5.36
CA LEU A 10 -0.13 24.87 -4.46
C LEU A 10 -1.41 25.09 -3.66
N LYS A 11 -2.57 24.81 -4.26
CA LYS A 11 -3.87 24.96 -3.60
C LYS A 11 -4.05 23.96 -2.46
N ASP A 12 -3.65 22.69 -2.66
CA ASP A 12 -3.78 21.64 -1.64
C ASP A 12 -2.70 20.58 -1.84
N PRO A 13 -1.49 20.78 -1.28
CA PRO A 13 -0.37 19.84 -1.44
C PRO A 13 -0.64 18.49 -0.76
N ASP A 14 -1.49 18.45 0.26
CA ASP A 14 -1.85 17.21 0.94
C ASP A 14 -2.81 16.36 0.10
N ARG A 15 -3.77 16.99 -0.54
CA ARG A 15 -4.70 16.32 -1.45
C ARG A 15 -3.98 15.74 -2.66
N PHE A 16 -2.99 16.45 -3.19
CA PHE A 16 -2.13 15.93 -4.25
C PHE A 16 -1.33 14.72 -3.79
N ALA A 17 -0.67 14.81 -2.62
CA ALA A 17 0.08 13.70 -2.04
C ALA A 17 -0.81 12.46 -1.78
N HIS A 18 -2.09 12.65 -1.44
CA HIS A 18 -3.05 11.57 -1.26
C HIS A 18 -3.31 10.73 -2.52
N HIS A 19 -3.06 11.27 -3.71
CA HIS A 19 -3.21 10.53 -4.97
C HIS A 19 -2.03 9.61 -5.27
N ASP A 20 -0.82 9.95 -4.82
CA ASP A 20 0.37 9.09 -4.94
C ASP A 20 0.44 8.10 -3.77
N ARG A 21 -0.23 6.95 -3.93
CA ARG A 21 -0.27 5.87 -2.94
C ARG A 21 0.91 4.92 -2.99
N VAL A 22 1.76 5.08 -3.98
CA VAL A 22 2.95 4.24 -4.12
C VAL A 22 4.08 4.76 -3.24
N PHE A 23 4.34 6.07 -3.29
CA PHE A 23 5.48 6.65 -2.60
C PHE A 23 5.12 7.69 -1.53
N LEU A 24 4.40 8.78 -1.90
CA LEU A 24 4.12 9.89 -0.99
C LEU A 24 3.13 9.53 0.13
N ASN A 25 2.14 8.72 -0.18
CA ASN A 25 1.12 8.29 0.77
C ASN A 25 0.95 6.76 0.73
N ASN A 26 2.06 6.04 0.87
CA ASN A 26 2.04 4.59 0.96
C ASN A 26 1.25 4.17 2.21
N PRO A 27 0.19 3.35 2.08
CA PRO A 27 -0.68 2.99 3.20
C PRO A 27 0.04 2.19 4.30
N VAL A 28 1.05 1.42 3.96
CA VAL A 28 1.84 0.67 4.95
C VAL A 28 2.68 1.62 5.79
N VAL A 29 3.45 2.51 5.14
CA VAL A 29 4.39 3.42 5.81
C VAL A 29 3.67 4.55 6.56
N MET A 30 2.61 5.10 5.94
CA MET A 30 1.91 6.27 6.50
C MET A 30 0.78 5.88 7.46
N GLN A 31 0.16 4.74 7.26
CA GLN A 31 -1.03 4.31 8.01
C GLN A 31 -0.79 3.06 8.87
N GLY A 32 0.37 2.40 8.72
CA GLY A 32 0.71 1.20 9.50
C GLY A 32 -0.10 -0.04 9.10
N MET A 33 -0.54 -0.12 7.85
CA MET A 33 -1.35 -1.24 7.37
C MET A 33 -0.50 -2.47 7.03
N GLY A 34 -0.99 -3.66 7.37
CA GLY A 34 -0.36 -4.92 6.96
C GLY A 34 1.02 -5.17 7.57
N LEU A 35 1.28 -4.67 8.78
CA LEU A 35 2.59 -4.80 9.42
C LEU A 35 2.92 -6.24 9.83
N ALA A 36 1.91 -7.02 10.27
CA ALA A 36 2.14 -8.38 10.76
C ALA A 36 2.70 -9.32 9.67
N PRO A 37 2.10 -9.44 8.47
CA PRO A 37 2.68 -10.21 7.38
C PRO A 37 4.06 -9.72 6.95
N LEU A 38 4.27 -8.40 6.91
CA LEU A 38 5.56 -7.80 6.59
C LEU A 38 6.66 -8.27 7.54
N VAL A 39 6.42 -8.17 8.84
CA VAL A 39 7.45 -8.45 9.84
C VAL A 39 7.70 -9.94 9.99
N VAL A 40 6.62 -10.74 10.00
CA VAL A 40 6.74 -12.18 10.26
C VAL A 40 7.24 -12.95 9.04
N LEU A 41 6.72 -12.65 7.86
CA LEU A 41 6.93 -13.48 6.67
C LEU A 41 8.00 -12.96 5.71
N ALA A 42 8.15 -11.64 5.54
CA ALA A 42 9.14 -11.08 4.63
C ALA A 42 10.57 -11.16 5.22
N THR A 43 11.05 -12.39 5.45
CA THR A 43 12.38 -12.68 6.01
C THR A 43 13.45 -12.76 4.94
N THR A 44 13.08 -13.16 3.72
CA THR A 44 13.96 -13.28 2.56
C THR A 44 13.38 -12.56 1.36
N ALA A 45 14.22 -12.25 0.38
CA ALA A 45 13.80 -11.66 -0.89
C ALA A 45 12.80 -12.55 -1.64
N HIS A 46 13.01 -13.87 -1.61
CA HIS A 46 12.10 -14.84 -2.20
C HIS A 46 10.69 -14.77 -1.55
N ASN A 47 10.64 -14.77 -0.23
CA ASN A 47 9.38 -14.62 0.51
C ASN A 47 8.73 -13.25 0.22
N GLY A 48 9.53 -12.19 0.10
CA GLY A 48 9.04 -10.87 -0.28
C GLY A 48 8.36 -10.86 -1.65
N VAL A 49 8.94 -11.52 -2.65
CA VAL A 49 8.35 -11.67 -4.00
C VAL A 49 7.08 -12.53 -3.96
N MET A 50 7.11 -13.64 -3.24
CA MET A 50 5.95 -14.52 -3.08
C MET A 50 4.77 -13.78 -2.44
N LEU A 51 5.02 -13.03 -1.37
CA LEU A 51 4.01 -12.20 -0.72
C LEU A 51 3.51 -11.06 -1.62
N ALA A 52 4.40 -10.43 -2.39
CA ALA A 52 4.04 -9.38 -3.35
C ALA A 52 3.11 -9.92 -4.45
N ALA A 53 3.39 -11.11 -4.98
CA ALA A 53 2.53 -11.79 -5.94
C ALA A 53 1.16 -12.15 -5.30
N ALA A 54 1.17 -12.69 -4.08
CA ALA A 54 -0.05 -13.01 -3.34
C ALA A 54 -0.91 -11.76 -3.10
N VAL A 55 -0.33 -10.65 -2.65
CA VAL A 55 -1.05 -9.37 -2.47
C VAL A 55 -1.67 -8.91 -3.78
N THR A 56 -0.95 -9.02 -4.88
CA THR A 56 -1.43 -8.58 -6.19
C THR A 56 -2.65 -9.40 -6.62
N LEU A 57 -2.57 -10.72 -6.49
CA LEU A 57 -3.65 -11.64 -6.84
C LEU A 57 -4.87 -11.54 -5.93
N LEU A 58 -4.68 -11.18 -4.67
CA LEU A 58 -5.75 -11.18 -3.67
C LEU A 58 -6.40 -9.80 -3.49
N LEU A 59 -5.61 -8.73 -3.37
CA LEU A 59 -6.12 -7.42 -2.97
C LEU A 59 -6.99 -6.76 -4.05
N VAL A 60 -6.57 -6.80 -5.31
CA VAL A 60 -7.30 -6.14 -6.40
C VAL A 60 -8.65 -6.81 -6.65
N PRO A 61 -8.75 -8.15 -6.84
CA PRO A 61 -10.04 -8.80 -7.02
C PRO A 61 -10.96 -8.69 -5.80
N SER A 62 -10.43 -8.82 -4.57
CA SER A 62 -11.22 -8.66 -3.35
C SER A 62 -11.86 -7.29 -3.27
N ARG A 63 -11.13 -6.26 -3.68
CA ARG A 63 -11.63 -4.90 -3.69
C ARG A 63 -12.71 -4.67 -4.76
N VAL A 64 -12.54 -5.26 -5.95
CA VAL A 64 -13.55 -5.22 -7.01
C VAL A 64 -14.81 -5.92 -6.55
N LEU A 65 -14.68 -7.12 -6.00
CA LEU A 65 -15.81 -7.90 -5.50
C LEU A 65 -16.54 -7.18 -4.36
N ALA A 66 -15.82 -6.60 -3.41
CA ALA A 66 -16.41 -5.80 -2.34
C ALA A 66 -17.15 -4.56 -2.87
N CYS A 67 -16.62 -3.91 -3.91
CA CYS A 67 -17.30 -2.79 -4.58
C CYS A 67 -18.59 -3.25 -5.28
N LEU A 68 -18.61 -4.41 -5.92
CA LEU A 68 -19.78 -4.98 -6.54
C LEU A 68 -20.85 -5.37 -5.50
N LEU A 69 -20.45 -6.10 -4.46
CA LEU A 69 -21.35 -6.49 -3.37
C LEU A 69 -21.93 -5.29 -2.62
N SER A 70 -21.14 -4.23 -2.44
CA SER A 70 -21.61 -3.00 -1.78
C SER A 70 -22.68 -2.25 -2.60
N ARG A 71 -22.83 -2.54 -3.88
CA ARG A 71 -23.92 -1.98 -4.72
C ARG A 71 -25.24 -2.72 -4.51
N LEU A 72 -25.18 -4.01 -4.18
CA LEU A 72 -26.37 -4.83 -3.89
C LEU A 72 -26.99 -4.46 -2.53
N PHE A 73 -26.18 -4.00 -1.60
CA PHE A 73 -26.63 -3.57 -0.29
C PHE A 73 -26.57 -2.05 -0.18
N PRO A 74 -27.66 -1.32 0.08
CA PRO A 74 -27.64 0.14 0.24
C PRO A 74 -26.96 0.54 1.55
N LEU A 75 -25.64 0.41 1.58
CA LEU A 75 -24.80 0.69 2.74
C LEU A 75 -24.40 2.17 2.84
N ASN A 76 -24.93 3.03 1.97
CA ASN A 76 -24.56 4.43 1.90
C ASN A 76 -25.66 5.37 2.38
N SER A 77 -25.29 6.28 3.25
CA SER A 77 -25.88 7.58 3.47
C SER A 77 -24.83 8.64 3.12
N GLU A 78 -25.20 9.68 2.38
CA GLU A 78 -24.25 10.72 1.94
C GLU A 78 -23.66 11.52 3.11
N ASN A 79 -24.41 11.65 4.23
CA ASN A 79 -23.97 12.27 5.49
C ASN A 79 -24.55 11.49 6.66
N PRO A 80 -23.96 10.35 7.07
CA PRO A 80 -24.48 9.59 8.18
C PRO A 80 -24.22 10.31 9.51
N ALA A 81 -25.24 10.40 10.34
CA ALA A 81 -25.06 10.77 11.75
C ALA A 81 -24.11 9.78 12.43
N PRO A 82 -23.36 10.17 13.48
CA PRO A 82 -22.39 9.31 14.16
C PRO A 82 -22.98 7.94 14.58
N GLU A 83 -24.23 7.90 15.00
CA GLU A 83 -24.93 6.68 15.36
C GLU A 83 -25.24 5.77 14.17
N GLU A 84 -25.60 6.35 13.02
CA GLU A 84 -25.81 5.59 11.77
C GLU A 84 -24.49 5.03 11.20
N LEU A 85 -23.39 5.76 11.39
CA LEU A 85 -22.07 5.29 10.99
C LEU A 85 -21.72 4.00 11.71
N GLN A 86 -21.96 3.95 13.03
CA GLN A 86 -21.69 2.77 13.85
C GLN A 86 -22.57 1.57 13.47
N LYS A 87 -23.86 1.77 13.19
CA LYS A 87 -24.78 0.72 12.74
C LYS A 87 -24.39 0.16 11.36
N LYS A 88 -23.78 0.98 10.48
CA LYS A 88 -23.36 0.58 9.12
C LYS A 88 -21.92 0.03 9.04
N LEU A 89 -21.12 0.17 10.10
CA LEU A 89 -19.75 -0.35 10.14
C LEU A 89 -19.70 -1.89 10.07
N LEU A 90 -20.54 -2.54 10.86
CA LEU A 90 -20.59 -4.00 10.95
C LEU A 90 -20.94 -4.68 9.61
N PRO A 91 -22.04 -4.32 8.91
CA PRO A 91 -22.36 -4.91 7.62
C PRO A 91 -21.30 -4.61 6.55
N ARG A 92 -20.64 -3.45 6.59
CA ARG A 92 -19.51 -3.14 5.70
C ARG A 92 -18.33 -4.06 5.94
N ALA A 93 -17.93 -4.24 7.20
CA ALA A 93 -16.84 -5.13 7.56
C ALA A 93 -17.13 -6.57 7.10
N LEU A 94 -18.36 -7.05 7.28
CA LEU A 94 -18.78 -8.37 6.80
C LEU A 94 -18.67 -8.51 5.27
N VAL A 95 -19.15 -7.53 4.50
CA VAL A 95 -19.07 -7.56 3.04
C VAL A 95 -17.61 -7.62 2.57
N TYR A 96 -16.72 -6.84 3.18
CA TYR A 96 -15.31 -6.86 2.81
C TYR A 96 -14.62 -8.17 3.21
N SER A 97 -14.90 -8.70 4.41
CA SER A 97 -14.33 -9.97 4.87
C SER A 97 -14.82 -11.14 4.00
N LEU A 98 -16.11 -11.18 3.67
CA LEU A 98 -16.68 -12.21 2.77
C LEU A 98 -16.06 -12.13 1.38
N SER A 99 -15.93 -10.92 0.82
CA SER A 99 -15.27 -10.72 -0.49
C SER A 99 -13.84 -11.22 -0.47
N ALA A 100 -13.08 -10.91 0.58
CA ALA A 100 -11.71 -11.34 0.73
C ALA A 100 -11.61 -12.86 0.85
N SER A 101 -12.52 -13.50 1.60
CA SER A 101 -12.56 -14.95 1.77
C SER A 101 -12.90 -15.68 0.45
N VAL A 102 -13.88 -15.20 -0.29
CA VAL A 102 -14.25 -15.78 -1.60
C VAL A 102 -13.09 -15.69 -2.59
N VAL A 103 -12.45 -14.52 -2.68
CA VAL A 103 -11.31 -14.33 -3.58
C VAL A 103 -10.12 -15.17 -3.12
N TYR A 104 -9.88 -15.30 -1.83
CA TYR A 104 -8.82 -16.15 -1.29
C TYR A 104 -9.03 -17.61 -1.70
N LEU A 105 -10.25 -18.15 -1.53
CA LEU A 105 -10.57 -19.51 -1.93
C LEU A 105 -10.38 -19.73 -3.43
N ALA A 106 -10.79 -18.76 -4.25
CA ALA A 106 -10.64 -18.84 -5.72
C ALA A 106 -9.17 -18.70 -6.17
N ALA A 107 -8.36 -17.88 -5.49
CA ALA A 107 -6.96 -17.64 -5.83
C ALA A 107 -6.01 -18.70 -5.24
N TYR A 108 -6.43 -19.40 -4.19
CA TYR A 108 -5.59 -20.39 -3.49
C TYR A 108 -4.98 -21.45 -4.43
N PRO A 109 -5.74 -22.11 -5.33
CA PRO A 109 -5.16 -23.09 -6.25
C PRO A 109 -4.11 -22.49 -7.18
N ILE A 110 -4.29 -21.23 -7.61
CA ILE A 110 -3.31 -20.53 -8.45
C ILE A 110 -2.03 -20.27 -7.65
N LEU A 111 -2.15 -19.77 -6.43
CA LEU A 111 -1.01 -19.53 -5.54
C LEU A 111 -0.28 -20.84 -5.21
N ASN A 112 -1.03 -21.92 -4.98
CA ASN A 112 -0.46 -23.23 -4.70
C ASN A 112 0.28 -23.81 -5.92
N ALA A 113 -0.23 -23.59 -7.13
CA ALA A 113 0.45 -23.99 -8.36
C ALA A 113 1.75 -23.19 -8.60
N MET A 114 1.77 -21.90 -8.19
CA MET A 114 2.94 -21.03 -8.34
C MET A 114 4.04 -21.30 -7.31
N PHE A 115 3.67 -21.52 -6.05
CA PHE A 115 4.60 -21.54 -4.92
C PHE A 115 4.70 -22.90 -4.20
N GLY A 116 3.80 -23.83 -4.50
CA GLY A 116 3.81 -25.18 -3.95
C GLY A 116 3.85 -25.20 -2.43
N THR A 117 4.73 -26.03 -1.87
CA THR A 117 4.89 -26.22 -0.41
C THR A 117 5.33 -24.96 0.31
N SER A 118 6.00 -24.01 -0.36
CA SER A 118 6.39 -22.73 0.23
C SER A 118 5.19 -21.90 0.67
N LEU A 119 4.02 -22.13 0.09
CA LEU A 119 2.78 -21.46 0.50
C LEU A 119 2.34 -21.86 1.91
N LEU A 120 2.65 -23.09 2.34
CA LEU A 120 2.32 -23.57 3.67
C LEU A 120 3.04 -22.81 4.78
N THR A 121 4.23 -22.28 4.49
CA THR A 121 4.99 -21.45 5.44
C THR A 121 4.32 -20.12 5.75
N LEU A 122 3.45 -19.64 4.84
CA LEU A 122 2.71 -18.39 5.03
C LEU A 122 1.50 -18.58 5.97
N GLY A 123 0.94 -19.79 6.05
CA GLY A 123 -0.13 -20.15 6.98
C GLY A 123 -1.28 -19.15 7.02
N ILE A 124 -1.69 -18.76 8.21
CA ILE A 124 -2.79 -17.83 8.48
C ILE A 124 -2.50 -16.38 8.01
N TYR A 125 -1.25 -16.02 7.81
CA TYR A 125 -0.90 -14.66 7.39
C TYR A 125 -1.28 -14.37 5.95
N LEU A 126 -1.48 -15.39 5.11
CA LEU A 126 -1.87 -15.20 3.73
C LEU A 126 -3.30 -14.61 3.59
N PRO A 127 -4.35 -15.15 4.23
CA PRO A 127 -5.66 -14.50 4.23
C PRO A 127 -5.66 -13.16 4.99
N LEU A 128 -4.90 -13.05 6.08
CA LEU A 128 -4.78 -11.82 6.86
C LEU A 128 -4.22 -10.66 6.03
N LEU A 129 -3.29 -10.95 5.13
CA LEU A 129 -2.67 -9.97 4.23
C LEU A 129 -3.67 -9.21 3.36
N VAL A 130 -4.83 -9.81 3.07
CA VAL A 130 -5.89 -9.19 2.27
C VAL A 130 -6.95 -8.50 3.12
N VAL A 131 -7.33 -9.13 4.23
CA VAL A 131 -8.42 -8.64 5.09
C VAL A 131 -8.00 -7.38 5.85
N GLU A 132 -6.80 -7.35 6.41
CA GLU A 132 -6.31 -6.24 7.22
C GLU A 132 -6.27 -4.90 6.46
N PRO A 133 -5.63 -4.80 5.27
CA PRO A 133 -5.64 -3.57 4.50
C PRO A 133 -7.03 -3.14 4.02
N LEU A 134 -7.89 -4.08 3.68
CA LEU A 134 -9.26 -3.78 3.26
C LEU A 134 -10.08 -3.18 4.38
N LEU A 135 -10.03 -3.78 5.57
CA LEU A 135 -10.78 -3.32 6.73
C LEU A 135 -10.31 -1.94 7.19
N THR A 136 -9.00 -1.78 7.39
CA THR A 136 -8.45 -0.54 7.93
C THR A 136 -8.63 0.64 6.97
N TYR A 137 -8.50 0.40 5.67
CA TYR A 137 -8.51 1.48 4.69
C TYR A 137 -9.91 1.99 4.33
N ARG A 138 -10.97 1.24 4.58
CA ARG A 138 -12.24 1.44 3.87
C ARG A 138 -13.44 1.86 4.69
N PHE A 139 -13.30 2.06 5.97
CA PHE A 139 -14.43 2.53 6.80
C PHE A 139 -15.03 3.89 6.40
N GLY A 140 -14.42 4.61 5.45
CA GLY A 140 -14.84 5.95 5.09
C GLY A 140 -15.71 6.12 3.83
N ARG A 141 -15.54 5.35 2.75
CA ARG A 141 -16.25 5.59 1.47
C ARG A 141 -16.49 4.31 0.69
N VAL A 142 -17.74 3.95 0.44
CA VAL A 142 -18.13 2.70 -0.22
C VAL A 142 -18.50 2.89 -1.68
N GLN A 143 -19.00 4.03 -2.12
CA GLN A 143 -19.37 4.27 -3.51
C GLN A 143 -18.21 4.87 -4.30
N GLU A 144 -17.48 4.01 -4.96
CA GLU A 144 -16.54 4.39 -6.02
C GLU A 144 -16.95 3.72 -7.32
N THR A 145 -16.67 4.37 -8.46
CA THR A 145 -16.81 3.72 -9.76
C THR A 145 -15.81 2.57 -9.85
N LEU A 146 -16.15 1.47 -10.51
CA LEU A 146 -15.28 0.30 -10.66
C LEU A 146 -13.87 0.67 -11.13
N HIS A 147 -13.77 1.55 -12.11
CA HIS A 147 -12.49 2.02 -12.63
C HIS A 147 -11.63 2.71 -11.53
N LYS A 148 -12.24 3.54 -10.69
CA LYS A 148 -11.54 4.18 -9.55
C LYS A 148 -11.15 3.15 -8.49
N ALA A 149 -11.99 2.16 -8.22
CA ALA A 149 -11.70 1.08 -7.27
C ALA A 149 -10.50 0.24 -7.73
N VAL A 150 -10.45 -0.14 -9.01
CA VAL A 150 -9.33 -0.89 -9.61
C VAL A 150 -8.04 -0.08 -9.59
N SER A 151 -8.07 1.15 -10.14
CA SER A 151 -6.87 2.02 -10.19
C SER A 151 -6.29 2.31 -8.80
N LYS A 152 -7.16 2.55 -7.82
CA LYS A 152 -6.76 2.80 -6.43
C LYS A 152 -6.24 1.51 -5.77
N GLY A 153 -6.89 0.37 -6.03
CA GLY A 153 -6.44 -0.95 -5.60
C GLY A 153 -5.03 -1.25 -6.11
N LEU A 154 -4.82 -1.09 -7.41
CA LEU A 154 -3.54 -1.36 -8.05
C LEU A 154 -2.41 -0.49 -7.46
N ARG A 155 -2.64 0.81 -7.25
CA ARG A 155 -1.64 1.69 -6.63
C ARG A 155 -1.28 1.27 -5.21
N ILE A 156 -2.26 0.85 -4.41
CA ILE A 156 -2.03 0.33 -3.05
C ILE A 156 -1.23 -0.96 -3.11
N THR A 157 -1.62 -1.87 -4.01
CA THR A 157 -0.94 -3.16 -4.19
C THR A 157 0.51 -2.98 -4.61
N VAL A 158 0.78 -2.12 -5.58
CA VAL A 158 2.15 -1.81 -6.03
C VAL A 158 2.98 -1.22 -4.88
N GLY A 159 2.43 -0.28 -4.13
CA GLY A 159 3.12 0.32 -2.98
C GLY A 159 3.41 -0.71 -1.87
N TYR A 160 2.48 -1.63 -1.62
CA TYR A 160 2.66 -2.69 -0.63
C TYR A 160 3.66 -3.76 -1.11
N ALA A 161 3.53 -4.22 -2.35
CA ALA A 161 4.43 -5.18 -2.95
C ALA A 161 5.89 -4.69 -2.96
N LEU A 162 6.09 -3.41 -3.30
CA LEU A 162 7.41 -2.79 -3.29
C LEU A 162 8.03 -2.81 -1.89
N LEU A 163 7.23 -2.54 -0.85
CA LEU A 163 7.72 -2.57 0.52
C LEU A 163 8.03 -3.99 1.00
N LEU A 164 7.20 -4.99 0.63
CA LEU A 164 7.45 -6.41 0.91
C LEU A 164 8.78 -6.88 0.32
N MET A 165 9.01 -6.56 -0.95
CA MET A 165 10.24 -6.92 -1.64
C MET A 165 11.45 -6.21 -1.02
N LEU A 166 11.34 -4.91 -0.77
CA LEU A 166 12.42 -4.11 -0.19
C LEU A 166 12.79 -4.63 1.21
N LEU A 167 11.80 -4.88 2.07
CA LEU A 167 12.02 -5.40 3.40
C LEU A 167 12.65 -6.80 3.37
N GLY A 168 12.14 -7.69 2.51
CA GLY A 168 12.69 -9.04 2.33
C GLY A 168 14.15 -9.01 1.89
N CYS A 169 14.49 -8.16 0.90
CA CYS A 169 15.88 -8.00 0.43
C CYS A 169 16.81 -7.46 1.54
N VAL A 170 16.37 -6.42 2.24
CA VAL A 170 17.19 -5.81 3.33
C VAL A 170 17.40 -6.79 4.47
N ARG A 171 16.36 -7.53 4.86
CA ARG A 171 16.46 -8.52 5.94
C ARG A 171 17.36 -9.70 5.56
N GLU A 172 17.21 -10.23 4.36
CA GLU A 172 18.05 -11.32 3.87
C GLU A 172 19.51 -10.89 3.82
N TRP A 173 19.79 -9.70 3.28
CA TRP A 173 21.13 -9.16 3.23
C TRP A 173 21.75 -8.99 4.63
N LEU A 174 21.01 -8.41 5.57
CA LEU A 174 21.51 -8.19 6.93
C LEU A 174 21.64 -9.49 7.73
N ALA A 175 20.70 -10.42 7.59
CA ALA A 175 20.64 -11.66 8.36
C ALA A 175 21.57 -12.75 7.83
N LEU A 176 21.69 -12.88 6.51
CA LEU A 176 22.41 -13.99 5.85
C LEU A 176 23.60 -13.53 5.00
N GLY A 177 23.71 -12.24 4.66
CA GLY A 177 24.69 -11.73 3.71
C GLY A 177 24.39 -12.12 2.25
N THR A 178 23.17 -12.61 1.99
CA THR A 178 22.71 -13.04 0.65
C THR A 178 21.54 -12.17 0.17
N VAL A 179 21.31 -12.14 -1.12
CA VAL A 179 20.09 -11.59 -1.74
C VAL A 179 19.65 -12.58 -2.81
N PHE A 180 18.41 -13.06 -2.72
CA PHE A 180 17.91 -14.19 -3.52
C PHE A 180 18.78 -15.43 -3.43
N GLY A 181 19.35 -15.72 -2.26
CA GLY A 181 20.26 -16.85 -2.05
C GLY A 181 21.66 -16.68 -2.63
N THR A 182 21.91 -15.59 -3.37
CA THR A 182 23.26 -15.30 -3.91
C THR A 182 24.07 -14.50 -2.86
N PRO A 183 25.31 -14.88 -2.55
CA PRO A 183 26.15 -14.18 -1.61
C PRO A 183 26.54 -12.80 -2.17
N VAL A 184 26.14 -11.73 -1.47
CA VAL A 184 26.46 -10.33 -1.79
C VAL A 184 27.48 -9.76 -0.80
N GLY A 185 27.55 -10.32 0.42
CA GLY A 185 28.45 -9.91 1.48
C GLY A 185 29.32 -11.07 1.98
N GLN A 186 30.43 -10.72 2.63
CA GLN A 186 31.34 -11.75 3.16
C GLN A 186 30.82 -12.46 4.42
N ARG A 187 29.90 -11.84 5.17
CA ARG A 187 29.30 -12.40 6.42
C ARG A 187 27.95 -11.75 6.71
N ALA A 188 27.11 -12.49 7.44
CA ALA A 188 25.90 -11.96 8.07
C ALA A 188 26.27 -10.83 9.07
N VAL A 189 25.68 -9.64 8.89
CA VAL A 189 25.97 -8.48 9.73
C VAL A 189 25.16 -8.52 11.03
N LEU A 190 23.88 -8.89 10.94
CA LEU A 190 22.93 -8.89 12.04
C LEU A 190 21.96 -10.10 11.94
N PRO A 191 22.38 -11.31 12.36
CA PRO A 191 21.53 -12.52 12.26
C PRO A 191 20.18 -12.37 12.97
N MET A 192 20.08 -11.58 14.03
CA MET A 192 18.84 -11.33 14.78
C MET A 192 17.74 -10.66 13.94
N VAL A 193 18.09 -10.04 12.81
CA VAL A 193 17.12 -9.42 11.90
C VAL A 193 16.24 -10.48 11.20
N GLY A 194 16.68 -11.71 11.12
CA GLY A 194 15.86 -12.85 10.68
C GLY A 194 14.67 -13.13 11.59
N MET A 195 14.77 -12.79 12.89
CA MET A 195 13.68 -12.95 13.85
C MET A 195 12.61 -11.84 13.71
N PRO A 196 11.34 -12.08 14.11
CA PRO A 196 10.29 -11.05 14.07
C PRO A 196 10.64 -9.77 14.82
N ALA A 197 11.27 -9.87 16.00
CA ALA A 197 11.70 -8.71 16.79
C ALA A 197 12.68 -7.80 16.02
N GLY A 198 13.71 -8.38 15.40
CA GLY A 198 14.64 -7.65 14.53
C GLY A 198 13.95 -7.10 13.28
N GLY A 199 12.96 -7.84 12.74
CA GLY A 199 12.13 -7.39 11.62
C GLY A 199 11.35 -6.10 11.92
N PHE A 200 10.81 -5.93 13.14
CA PHE A 200 10.15 -4.69 13.57
C PHE A 200 11.13 -3.51 13.59
N ILE A 201 12.33 -3.71 14.09
CA ILE A 201 13.35 -2.66 14.14
C ILE A 201 13.72 -2.21 12.72
N VAL A 202 14.01 -3.15 11.82
CA VAL A 202 14.35 -2.84 10.42
C VAL A 202 13.18 -2.15 9.72
N LEU A 203 11.96 -2.63 9.92
CA LEU A 203 10.77 -1.99 9.35
C LEU A 203 10.60 -0.56 9.89
N GLY A 204 10.81 -0.33 11.19
CA GLY A 204 10.77 1.01 11.78
C GLY A 204 11.78 1.97 11.15
N VAL A 205 13.02 1.53 10.98
CA VAL A 205 14.07 2.31 10.31
C VAL A 205 13.70 2.57 8.84
N LEU A 206 13.23 1.54 8.13
CA LEU A 206 12.80 1.66 6.73
C LEU A 206 11.65 2.67 6.58
N CYS A 207 10.65 2.60 7.46
CA CYS A 207 9.54 3.56 7.49
C CYS A 207 10.02 4.99 7.79
N ALA A 208 10.97 5.18 8.70
CA ALA A 208 11.53 6.49 9.02
C ALA A 208 12.26 7.09 7.80
N VAL A 209 13.12 6.31 7.16
CA VAL A 209 13.83 6.73 5.93
C VAL A 209 12.85 7.05 4.81
N TRP A 210 11.85 6.18 4.59
CA TRP A 210 10.83 6.39 3.56
C TRP A 210 10.04 7.69 3.80
N ARG A 211 9.60 7.93 5.03
CA ARG A 211 8.90 9.16 5.41
C ARG A 211 9.75 10.41 5.19
N ALA A 212 11.03 10.35 5.53
CA ALA A 212 11.96 11.46 5.27
C ALA A 212 12.12 11.73 3.78
N LEU A 213 12.27 10.70 2.95
CA LEU A 213 12.34 10.82 1.49
C LEU A 213 11.03 11.34 0.88
N ALA A 214 9.88 10.85 1.34
CA ALA A 214 8.57 11.33 0.90
C ALA A 214 8.35 12.81 1.24
N ALA A 215 8.75 13.24 2.44
CA ALA A 215 8.69 14.64 2.85
C ALA A 215 9.58 15.54 1.99
N ARG A 216 10.82 15.10 1.70
CA ARG A 216 11.73 15.82 0.81
C ARG A 216 11.16 15.94 -0.60
N ARG A 217 10.62 14.86 -1.15
CA ARG A 217 9.98 14.85 -2.47
C ARG A 217 8.76 15.77 -2.52
N LYS A 218 7.92 15.76 -1.50
CA LYS A 218 6.78 16.67 -1.39
C LYS A 218 7.24 18.15 -1.38
N ALA A 219 8.24 18.47 -0.54
CA ALA A 219 8.80 19.83 -0.48
C ALA A 219 9.41 20.29 -1.83
N TYR A 220 10.11 19.38 -2.52
CA TYR A 220 10.63 19.65 -3.87
C TYR A 220 9.52 19.96 -4.87
N LEU A 221 8.47 19.15 -4.93
CA LEU A 221 7.34 19.33 -5.83
C LEU A 221 6.61 20.67 -5.57
N VAL A 222 6.45 21.06 -4.31
CA VAL A 222 5.84 22.36 -3.95
C VAL A 222 6.71 23.54 -4.40
N ARG A 223 8.04 23.44 -4.22
CA ARG A 223 8.97 24.48 -4.69
C ARG A 223 8.94 24.63 -6.21
N GLU A 224 9.00 23.52 -6.93
CA GLU A 224 8.92 23.50 -8.39
C GLU A 224 7.58 24.05 -8.89
N ALA A 225 6.47 23.71 -8.23
CA ALA A 225 5.16 24.26 -8.56
C ALA A 225 5.10 25.77 -8.39
N ARG A 226 5.70 26.29 -7.31
CA ARG A 226 5.76 27.75 -7.05
C ARG A 226 6.57 28.46 -8.11
N SER A 227 7.77 28.00 -8.42
CA SER A 227 8.63 28.63 -9.44
C SER A 227 7.96 28.68 -10.84
N LEU A 228 7.21 27.63 -11.19
CA LEU A 228 6.47 27.59 -12.46
C LEU A 228 5.32 28.59 -12.51
N VAL A 229 4.59 28.78 -11.42
CA VAL A 229 3.49 29.75 -11.36
C VAL A 229 4.05 31.17 -11.41
N ASP A 230 5.13 31.46 -10.68
CA ASP A 230 5.78 32.78 -10.68
C ASP A 230 6.32 33.16 -12.08
N VAL A 231 6.97 32.23 -12.79
CA VAL A 231 7.45 32.46 -14.18
C VAL A 231 6.29 32.71 -15.15
N HIS A 232 5.16 32.03 -14.98
CA HIS A 232 3.99 32.28 -15.85
C HIS A 232 3.34 33.63 -15.55
N ALA A 233 3.24 34.01 -14.26
CA ALA A 233 2.73 35.34 -13.89
C ALA A 233 3.57 36.48 -14.42
N GLN A 234 4.92 36.34 -14.39
CA GLN A 234 5.82 37.34 -15.01
C GLN A 234 5.62 37.43 -16.52
N LYS A 235 5.52 36.31 -17.23
CA LYS A 235 5.28 36.33 -18.69
C LYS A 235 3.94 36.94 -19.10
N GLU A 236 2.90 36.72 -18.28
CA GLU A 236 1.60 37.36 -18.50
C GLU A 236 1.69 38.90 -18.28
N ALA A 237 2.43 39.35 -17.26
CA ALA A 237 2.66 40.78 -17.00
C ALA A 237 3.54 41.46 -18.05
N ASP A 238 4.55 40.77 -18.57
CA ASP A 238 5.44 41.28 -19.61
C ASP A 238 4.77 41.25 -21.02
N GLY A 239 3.77 40.44 -21.24
CA GLY A 239 3.02 40.32 -22.49
C GLY A 239 1.84 41.31 -22.62
N GLU A 240 1.45 42.00 -21.54
CA GLU A 240 0.44 43.04 -21.50
C GLU A 240 1.02 44.46 -21.68
N GLN A 241 2.35 44.61 -21.79
CA GLN A 241 3.05 45.84 -22.14
C GLN A 241 3.42 45.87 -23.65
#